data_2bf8b77f9c3ba7b044e80cd0c53c8d56
#
_entry.id   2bf8b77f9c3ba7b044e80cd0c53c8d56
#
_cell.length_a   1.000
_cell.length_b   1.000
_cell.length_c   1.000
_cell.angle_alpha   90.00
_cell.angle_beta   90.00
_cell.angle_gamma   90.00
#
_symmetry.space_group_name_H-M   'P 1'
#
loop_
_entity.id
_entity.type
_entity.pdbx_description
1 polymer ?
#
loop_
_entity_poly.entity_id
_entity_poly.type
_entity_poly.pdbx_seq_one_letter_code
_entity_poly.pdbx_strand_id
1 'polypeptide(L)'
;MTWDLTSYFPQFDGPEMRRFKENLRSDVASLREQAAVLSPLTEENADTWEQVLARNEDLSRRMSHLSSYVSCLASSDARNEAYLKEEAGLARQRAELAKVRIELLRGVKNVSDGVFSSFVGRNSLAAAGHYLDRLREEARRVMVTEKEILAKNVSGRITE
;
A
#
# COMPACT_ATOMS: atom_id res chain seq x y z
N MET A 1 -13.36 27.52 -14.71
CA MET A 1 -12.01 27.11 -15.17
C MET A 1 -12.14 25.66 -15.62
N THR A 2 -11.98 25.38 -16.90
CA THR A 2 -12.12 24.02 -17.46
C THR A 2 -10.72 23.43 -17.59
N TRP A 3 -10.45 22.33 -16.92
CA TRP A 3 -9.14 21.66 -16.97
C TRP A 3 -9.16 20.61 -18.09
N ASP A 4 -8.13 20.61 -18.91
CA ASP A 4 -7.95 19.53 -19.88
C ASP A 4 -7.34 18.32 -19.16
N LEU A 5 -8.15 17.30 -18.96
CA LEU A 5 -7.78 16.04 -18.30
C LEU A 5 -7.62 14.87 -19.29
N THR A 6 -7.65 15.15 -20.60
CA THR A 6 -7.55 14.11 -21.63
C THR A 6 -6.23 13.36 -21.62
N SER A 7 -5.18 13.97 -21.04
CA SER A 7 -3.89 13.28 -20.79
C SER A 7 -3.97 12.15 -19.76
N TYR A 8 -4.98 12.17 -18.88
CA TYR A 8 -5.23 11.05 -17.93
C TYR A 8 -6.06 9.97 -18.61
N PHE A 9 -7.25 10.33 -19.07
CA PHE A 9 -8.15 9.48 -19.85
C PHE A 9 -8.92 10.34 -20.84
N PRO A 10 -9.12 9.87 -22.09
CA PRO A 10 -9.86 10.62 -23.12
C PRO A 10 -11.29 10.97 -22.69
N GLN A 11 -11.90 10.09 -21.88
CA GLN A 11 -13.28 10.26 -21.42
C GLN A 11 -13.49 9.60 -20.06
N PHE A 12 -14.23 10.28 -19.18
CA PHE A 12 -14.70 9.67 -17.92
C PHE A 12 -15.60 8.47 -18.21
N ASP A 13 -15.34 7.39 -17.52
CA ASP A 13 -16.00 6.08 -17.70
C ASP A 13 -15.95 5.54 -19.15
N GLY A 14 -15.01 6.04 -19.95
CA GLY A 14 -14.72 5.53 -21.29
C GLY A 14 -14.00 4.17 -21.27
N PRO A 15 -13.82 3.55 -22.45
CA PRO A 15 -13.22 2.20 -22.54
C PRO A 15 -11.83 2.11 -21.89
N GLU A 16 -11.00 3.13 -22.05
CA GLU A 16 -9.64 3.19 -21.51
C GLU A 16 -9.65 3.24 -19.98
N MET A 17 -10.48 4.11 -19.40
CA MET A 17 -10.61 4.22 -17.96
C MET A 17 -11.16 2.93 -17.34
N ARG A 18 -12.19 2.33 -17.97
CA ARG A 18 -12.77 1.06 -17.48
C ARG A 18 -11.75 -0.06 -17.49
N ARG A 19 -10.99 -0.24 -18.58
CA ARG A 19 -9.92 -1.23 -18.68
C ARG A 19 -8.84 -0.99 -17.63
N PHE A 20 -8.43 0.27 -17.45
CA PHE A 20 -7.44 0.63 -16.43
C PHE A 20 -7.92 0.26 -15.02
N LYS A 21 -9.16 0.57 -14.68
CA LYS A 21 -9.80 0.25 -13.39
C LYS A 21 -9.87 -1.26 -13.15
N GLU A 22 -10.28 -2.02 -14.16
CA GLU A 22 -10.40 -3.47 -14.06
C GLU A 22 -9.04 -4.13 -13.86
N ASN A 23 -8.03 -3.74 -14.62
CA ASN A 23 -6.66 -4.22 -14.45
C ASN A 23 -6.11 -3.85 -13.06
N LEU A 24 -6.29 -2.59 -12.63
CA LEU A 24 -5.85 -2.14 -11.33
C LEU A 24 -6.50 -2.95 -10.19
N ARG A 25 -7.80 -3.20 -10.28
CA ARG A 25 -8.54 -4.01 -9.29
C ARG A 25 -8.04 -5.44 -9.22
N SER A 26 -7.84 -6.08 -10.37
CA SER A 26 -7.33 -7.44 -10.48
C SER A 26 -5.91 -7.54 -9.91
N ASP A 27 -5.04 -6.59 -10.25
CA ASP A 27 -3.65 -6.57 -9.82
C ASP A 27 -3.53 -6.31 -8.31
N VAL A 28 -4.38 -5.45 -7.73
CA VAL A 28 -4.45 -5.21 -6.28
C VAL A 28 -4.88 -6.48 -5.55
N ALA A 29 -5.90 -7.21 -6.06
CA ALA A 29 -6.33 -8.46 -5.47
C ALA A 29 -5.20 -9.51 -5.49
N SER A 30 -4.53 -9.67 -6.62
CA SER A 30 -3.41 -10.59 -6.79
C SER A 30 -2.23 -10.23 -5.86
N LEU A 31 -1.88 -8.95 -5.74
CA LEU A 31 -0.80 -8.53 -4.84
C LEU A 31 -1.17 -8.78 -3.37
N ARG A 32 -2.42 -8.55 -3.00
CA ARG A 32 -2.90 -8.84 -1.65
C ARG A 32 -2.78 -10.30 -1.28
N GLU A 33 -3.15 -11.21 -2.19
CA GLU A 33 -2.99 -12.66 -2.00
C GLU A 33 -1.51 -13.03 -1.84
N GLN A 34 -0.63 -12.48 -2.68
CA GLN A 34 0.81 -12.71 -2.55
C GLN A 34 1.37 -12.20 -1.22
N ALA A 35 0.97 -11.00 -0.80
CA ALA A 35 1.43 -10.43 0.45
C ALA A 35 0.95 -11.22 1.67
N ALA A 36 -0.27 -11.78 1.64
CA ALA A 36 -0.85 -12.55 2.73
C ALA A 36 -0.06 -13.84 3.04
N VAL A 37 0.58 -14.43 2.03
CA VAL A 37 1.39 -15.65 2.17
C VAL A 37 2.90 -15.36 2.24
N LEU A 38 3.29 -14.08 2.19
CA LEU A 38 4.69 -13.67 2.22
C LEU A 38 5.29 -13.99 3.60
N SER A 39 6.30 -14.85 3.63
CA SER A 39 7.06 -15.15 4.84
C SER A 39 7.88 -13.94 5.29
N PRO A 40 8.24 -13.84 6.60
CA PRO A 40 9.14 -12.80 7.06
C PRO A 40 10.41 -12.71 6.20
N LEU A 41 10.94 -11.50 6.05
CA LEU A 41 12.12 -11.25 5.22
C LEU A 41 13.33 -12.03 5.74
N THR A 42 13.96 -12.76 4.84
CA THR A 42 15.25 -13.46 5.02
C THR A 42 16.14 -13.19 3.79
N GLU A 43 17.40 -13.60 3.85
CA GLU A 43 18.29 -13.52 2.68
C GLU A 43 17.80 -14.40 1.52
N GLU A 44 17.20 -15.56 1.83
CA GLU A 44 16.74 -16.55 0.85
C GLU A 44 15.50 -16.07 0.07
N ASN A 45 14.62 -15.28 0.68
CA ASN A 45 13.39 -14.79 0.05
C ASN A 45 13.46 -13.31 -0.37
N ALA A 46 14.65 -12.70 -0.34
CA ALA A 46 14.85 -11.30 -0.66
C ALA A 46 14.35 -10.92 -2.06
N ASP A 47 14.51 -11.78 -3.06
CA ASP A 47 14.01 -11.55 -4.42
C ASP A 47 12.48 -11.50 -4.48
N THR A 48 11.81 -12.37 -3.72
CA THR A 48 10.34 -12.36 -3.64
C THR A 48 9.84 -11.08 -2.97
N TRP A 49 10.52 -10.63 -1.92
CA TRP A 49 10.23 -9.37 -1.25
C TRP A 49 10.39 -8.17 -2.18
N GLU A 50 11.46 -8.15 -2.96
CA GLU A 50 11.72 -7.10 -3.94
C GLU A 50 10.61 -7.02 -5.01
N GLN A 51 10.17 -8.18 -5.54
CA GLN A 51 9.06 -8.24 -6.48
C GLN A 51 7.75 -7.70 -5.88
N VAL A 52 7.42 -8.07 -4.65
CA VAL A 52 6.22 -7.58 -3.95
C VAL A 52 6.29 -6.06 -3.73
N LEU A 53 7.46 -5.53 -3.33
CA LEU A 53 7.67 -4.10 -3.16
C LEU A 53 7.53 -3.34 -4.49
N ALA A 54 8.14 -3.81 -5.56
CA ALA A 54 8.04 -3.18 -6.88
C ALA A 54 6.60 -3.16 -7.40
N ARG A 55 5.85 -4.26 -7.22
CA ARG A 55 4.43 -4.31 -7.57
C ARG A 55 3.59 -3.36 -6.71
N ASN A 56 3.86 -3.28 -5.42
CA ASN A 56 3.16 -2.36 -4.53
C ASN A 56 3.40 -0.89 -4.92
N GLU A 57 4.62 -0.54 -5.31
CA GLU A 57 4.95 0.79 -5.82
C GLU A 57 4.20 1.10 -7.12
N ASP A 58 4.22 0.18 -8.10
CA ASP A 58 3.50 0.36 -9.36
C ASP A 58 2.00 0.55 -9.14
N LEU A 59 1.37 -0.30 -8.31
CA LEU A 59 -0.06 -0.19 -8.01
C LEU A 59 -0.40 1.09 -7.26
N SER A 60 0.47 1.54 -6.34
CA SER A 60 0.31 2.82 -5.64
C SER A 60 0.34 4.00 -6.61
N ARG A 61 1.23 3.99 -7.59
CA ARG A 61 1.35 5.00 -8.64
C ARG A 61 0.12 5.02 -9.55
N ARG A 62 -0.33 3.84 -10.00
CA ARG A 62 -1.54 3.70 -10.82
C ARG A 62 -2.80 4.14 -10.05
N MET A 63 -2.90 3.80 -8.77
CA MET A 63 -3.98 4.25 -7.90
C MET A 63 -3.96 5.78 -7.73
N SER A 64 -2.79 6.38 -7.55
CA SER A 64 -2.64 7.83 -7.45
C SER A 64 -3.03 8.52 -8.75
N HIS A 65 -2.63 7.98 -9.90
CA HIS A 65 -3.00 8.50 -11.22
C HIS A 65 -4.53 8.58 -11.39
N LEU A 66 -5.22 7.46 -11.17
CA LEU A 66 -6.69 7.40 -11.27
C LEU A 66 -7.37 8.31 -10.24
N SER A 67 -6.85 8.36 -9.02
CA SER A 67 -7.41 9.20 -7.95
C SER A 67 -7.30 10.68 -8.26
N SER A 68 -6.15 11.12 -8.78
CA SER A 68 -5.96 12.51 -9.18
C SER A 68 -6.95 12.92 -10.27
N TYR A 69 -7.14 12.07 -11.27
CA TYR A 69 -8.13 12.31 -12.32
C TYR A 69 -9.53 12.49 -11.75
N VAL A 70 -10.00 11.54 -10.94
CA VAL A 70 -11.37 11.57 -10.37
C VAL A 70 -11.54 12.76 -9.43
N SER A 71 -10.56 13.08 -8.59
CA SER A 71 -10.61 14.23 -7.69
C SER A 71 -10.66 15.56 -8.43
N CYS A 72 -9.97 15.70 -9.57
CA CYS A 72 -10.09 16.88 -10.44
C CYS A 72 -11.51 17.01 -11.02
N LEU A 73 -12.10 15.91 -11.49
CA LEU A 73 -13.48 15.90 -11.99
C LEU A 73 -14.49 16.26 -10.89
N ALA A 74 -14.39 15.63 -9.72
CA ALA A 74 -15.27 15.92 -8.58
C ALA A 74 -15.14 17.37 -8.10
N SER A 75 -13.94 17.95 -8.16
CA SER A 75 -13.71 19.37 -7.84
C SER A 75 -14.30 20.30 -8.88
N SER A 76 -14.37 19.90 -10.16
CA SER A 76 -14.96 20.71 -11.23
C SER A 76 -16.49 20.72 -11.21
N ASP A 77 -17.09 19.62 -10.75
CA ASP A 77 -18.54 19.47 -10.58
C ASP A 77 -18.88 18.62 -9.36
N ALA A 78 -18.93 19.28 -8.21
CA ALA A 78 -19.19 18.65 -6.92
C ALA A 78 -20.64 18.09 -6.77
N ARG A 79 -21.53 18.33 -7.73
CA ARG A 79 -22.88 17.78 -7.73
C ARG A 79 -23.03 16.55 -8.64
N ASN A 80 -21.99 16.19 -9.35
CA ASN A 80 -21.99 15.03 -10.23
C ASN A 80 -21.90 13.72 -9.43
N GLU A 81 -23.04 13.06 -9.28
CA GLU A 81 -23.13 11.81 -8.52
C GLU A 81 -22.22 10.70 -9.06
N ALA A 82 -21.96 10.67 -10.37
CA ALA A 82 -21.08 9.67 -10.96
C ALA A 82 -19.62 9.85 -10.50
N TYR A 83 -19.15 11.10 -10.38
CA TYR A 83 -17.82 11.40 -9.88
C TYR A 83 -17.68 11.05 -8.39
N LEU A 84 -18.67 11.40 -7.59
CA LEU A 84 -18.70 11.07 -6.16
C LEU A 84 -18.74 9.57 -5.92
N LYS A 85 -19.52 8.83 -6.69
CA LYS A 85 -19.60 7.37 -6.64
C LYS A 85 -18.25 6.71 -7.00
N GLU A 86 -17.58 7.25 -8.03
CA GLU A 86 -16.26 6.77 -8.42
C GLU A 86 -15.23 7.02 -7.34
N GLU A 87 -15.20 8.20 -6.74
CA GLU A 87 -14.30 8.54 -5.63
C GLU A 87 -14.48 7.62 -4.42
N ALA A 88 -15.74 7.32 -4.05
CA ALA A 88 -16.06 6.35 -3.01
C ALA A 88 -15.60 4.92 -3.37
N GLY A 89 -15.68 4.54 -4.65
CA GLY A 89 -15.16 3.26 -5.15
C GLY A 89 -13.64 3.15 -5.00
N LEU A 90 -12.92 4.23 -5.31
CA LEU A 90 -11.46 4.30 -5.16
C LEU A 90 -11.01 4.24 -3.71
N ALA A 91 -11.76 4.84 -2.77
CA ALA A 91 -11.46 4.74 -1.35
C ALA A 91 -11.43 3.29 -0.87
N ARG A 92 -12.36 2.46 -1.34
CA ARG A 92 -12.38 1.01 -1.05
C ARG A 92 -11.17 0.29 -1.63
N GLN A 93 -10.78 0.59 -2.86
CA GLN A 93 -9.60 -0.02 -3.48
C GLN A 93 -8.30 0.40 -2.78
N ARG A 94 -8.17 1.66 -2.33
CA ARG A 94 -7.05 2.11 -1.50
C ARG A 94 -6.96 1.34 -0.18
N ALA A 95 -8.10 1.06 0.44
CA ALA A 95 -8.14 0.26 1.67
C ALA A 95 -7.66 -1.19 1.42
N GLU A 96 -7.98 -1.79 0.26
CA GLU A 96 -7.44 -3.11 -0.10
C GLU A 96 -5.92 -3.06 -0.31
N LEU A 97 -5.40 -2.04 -0.98
CA LEU A 97 -3.95 -1.87 -1.15
C LEU A 97 -3.24 -1.59 0.19
N ALA A 98 -3.88 -0.88 1.12
CA ALA A 98 -3.34 -0.64 2.45
C ALA A 98 -3.14 -1.94 3.27
N LYS A 99 -3.91 -3.00 2.99
CA LYS A 99 -3.72 -4.31 3.63
C LYS A 99 -2.38 -4.94 3.26
N VAL A 100 -1.88 -4.70 2.05
CA VAL A 100 -0.53 -5.13 1.64
C VAL A 100 0.52 -4.52 2.57
N ARG A 101 0.39 -3.23 2.90
CA ARG A 101 1.30 -2.56 3.84
C ARG A 101 1.33 -3.22 5.21
N ILE A 102 0.19 -3.68 5.71
CA ILE A 102 0.10 -4.40 7.00
C ILE A 102 0.92 -5.70 6.95
N GLU A 103 0.83 -6.44 5.85
CA GLU A 103 1.60 -7.67 5.67
C GLU A 103 3.12 -7.39 5.55
N LEU A 104 3.49 -6.31 4.84
CA LEU A 104 4.89 -5.87 4.78
C LEU A 104 5.42 -5.48 6.17
N LEU A 105 4.66 -4.73 6.97
CA LEU A 105 5.00 -4.40 8.36
C LEU A 105 5.22 -5.66 9.19
N ARG A 106 4.29 -6.63 9.09
CA ARG A 106 4.39 -7.91 9.78
C ARG A 106 5.67 -8.65 9.41
N GLY A 107 6.01 -8.67 8.14
CA GLY A 107 7.14 -9.41 7.62
C GLY A 107 8.52 -8.81 7.95
N VAL A 108 8.60 -7.49 8.23
CA VAL A 108 9.86 -6.84 8.66
C VAL A 108 9.98 -6.67 10.17
N LYS A 109 8.92 -6.98 10.93
CA LYS A 109 8.81 -6.72 12.37
C LYS A 109 9.96 -7.30 13.19
N ASN A 110 10.35 -8.54 12.94
CA ASN A 110 11.32 -9.29 13.72
C ASN A 110 12.62 -9.61 12.95
N VAL A 111 12.85 -8.94 11.84
CA VAL A 111 14.04 -9.16 11.00
C VAL A 111 15.28 -8.58 11.68
N SER A 112 16.39 -9.31 11.65
CA SER A 112 17.66 -8.83 12.20
C SER A 112 18.18 -7.60 11.45
N ASP A 113 18.99 -6.78 12.12
CA ASP A 113 19.59 -5.59 11.50
C ASP A 113 20.48 -5.94 10.32
N GLY A 114 21.21 -7.05 10.38
CA GLY A 114 22.09 -7.52 9.32
C GLY A 114 21.31 -7.88 8.04
N VAL A 115 20.27 -8.71 8.16
CA VAL A 115 19.42 -9.10 7.02
C VAL A 115 18.73 -7.89 6.42
N PHE A 116 18.19 -7.00 7.25
CA PHE A 116 17.52 -5.80 6.75
C PHE A 116 18.49 -4.86 6.02
N SER A 117 19.66 -4.60 6.58
CA SER A 117 20.68 -3.74 5.95
C SER A 117 21.19 -4.33 4.63
N SER A 118 21.40 -5.64 4.58
CA SER A 118 21.76 -6.35 3.33
C SER A 118 20.67 -6.19 2.28
N PHE A 119 19.40 -6.31 2.68
CA PHE A 119 18.27 -6.16 1.77
C PHE A 119 18.14 -4.73 1.22
N VAL A 120 18.18 -3.71 2.06
CA VAL A 120 18.10 -2.30 1.65
C VAL A 120 19.30 -1.89 0.79
N GLY A 121 20.47 -2.49 1.01
CA GLY A 121 21.69 -2.25 0.23
C GLY A 121 21.65 -2.78 -1.21
N ARG A 122 20.59 -3.48 -1.62
CA ARG A 122 20.46 -3.97 -3.01
C ARG A 122 20.27 -2.80 -3.97
N ASN A 123 21.00 -2.81 -5.09
CA ASN A 123 20.97 -1.73 -6.08
C ASN A 123 19.56 -1.43 -6.62
N SER A 124 18.73 -2.44 -6.79
CA SER A 124 17.33 -2.34 -7.22
C SER A 124 16.44 -1.58 -6.22
N LEU A 125 16.83 -1.54 -4.94
CA LEU A 125 16.09 -0.88 -3.86
C LEU A 125 16.67 0.49 -3.48
N ALA A 126 17.67 0.99 -4.20
CA ALA A 126 18.32 2.27 -3.88
C ALA A 126 17.34 3.45 -3.76
N ALA A 127 16.31 3.50 -4.61
CA ALA A 127 15.26 4.52 -4.54
C ALA A 127 14.24 4.29 -3.41
N ALA A 128 14.13 3.06 -2.90
CA ALA A 128 13.16 2.66 -1.88
C ALA A 128 13.73 2.70 -0.45
N GLY A 129 15.03 2.98 -0.26
CA GLY A 129 15.70 2.90 1.04
C GLY A 129 14.98 3.67 2.14
N HIS A 130 14.64 4.93 1.90
CA HIS A 130 13.91 5.76 2.87
C HIS A 130 12.51 5.21 3.22
N TYR A 131 11.80 4.64 2.25
CA TYR A 131 10.51 4.00 2.49
C TYR A 131 10.66 2.76 3.37
N LEU A 132 11.66 1.92 3.11
CA LEU A 132 11.95 0.71 3.87
C LEU A 132 12.37 1.01 5.31
N ASP A 133 13.20 2.03 5.51
CA ASP A 133 13.60 2.49 6.85
C ASP A 133 12.38 2.94 7.67
N ARG A 134 11.49 3.74 7.06
CA ARG A 134 10.24 4.15 7.69
C ARG A 134 9.31 2.96 7.99
N LEU A 135 9.21 2.00 7.07
CA LEU A 135 8.43 0.79 7.28
C LEU A 135 8.94 0.01 8.50
N ARG A 136 10.26 -0.10 8.63
CA ARG A 136 10.88 -0.78 9.76
C ARG A 136 10.68 -0.04 11.08
N GLU A 137 10.83 1.28 11.10
CA GLU A 137 10.54 2.08 12.28
C GLU A 137 9.10 1.93 12.74
N GLU A 138 8.14 1.96 11.82
CA GLU A 138 6.73 1.75 12.11
C GLU A 138 6.47 0.36 12.69
N ALA A 139 7.07 -0.68 12.11
CA ALA A 139 6.97 -2.06 12.61
C ALA A 139 7.50 -2.19 14.05
N ARG A 140 8.59 -1.50 14.38
CA ARG A 140 9.15 -1.46 15.74
C ARG A 140 8.24 -0.74 16.74
N ARG A 141 7.62 0.37 16.34
CA ARG A 141 6.66 1.12 17.19
C ARG A 141 5.42 0.30 17.52
N VAL A 142 4.86 -0.40 16.55
CA VAL A 142 3.73 -1.32 16.78
C VAL A 142 4.09 -2.40 17.79
N MET A 143 5.30 -2.93 17.73
CA MET A 143 5.79 -3.94 18.68
C MET A 143 5.90 -3.41 20.13
N VAL A 144 6.33 -2.17 20.32
CA VAL A 144 6.41 -1.55 21.66
C VAL A 144 5.01 -1.42 22.24
N THR A 145 4.06 -0.91 21.49
CA THR A 145 2.67 -0.74 21.93
C THR A 145 2.01 -2.08 22.29
N GLU A 146 2.22 -3.13 21.49
CA GLU A 146 1.70 -4.48 21.81
C GLU A 146 2.29 -5.04 23.13
N LYS A 147 3.59 -4.84 23.38
CA LYS A 147 4.24 -5.26 24.62
C LYS A 147 3.72 -4.50 25.83
N GLU A 148 3.47 -3.19 25.69
CA GLU A 148 2.90 -2.36 26.74
C GLU A 148 1.48 -2.79 27.09
N ILE A 149 0.64 -3.09 26.08
CA ILE A 149 -0.71 -3.60 26.28
C ILE A 149 -0.68 -4.95 27.01
N LEU A 150 0.19 -5.86 26.59
CA LEU A 150 0.36 -7.16 27.24
C LEU A 150 0.80 -7.00 28.71
N ALA A 151 1.78 -6.14 28.98
CA ALA A 151 2.26 -5.87 30.33
C ALA A 151 1.16 -5.32 31.24
N LYS A 152 0.33 -4.40 30.74
CA LYS A 152 -0.83 -3.85 31.48
C LYS A 152 -1.88 -4.93 31.77
N ASN A 153 -2.16 -5.80 30.80
CA ASN A 153 -3.14 -6.89 30.96
C ASN A 153 -2.67 -7.96 31.96
N VAL A 154 -1.36 -8.23 32.04
CA VAL A 154 -0.79 -9.15 33.02
C VAL A 154 -0.81 -8.53 34.43
N SER A 155 -0.44 -7.26 34.56
CA SER A 155 -0.45 -6.55 35.84
C SER A 155 -1.86 -6.41 36.43
N GLY A 156 -2.89 -6.24 35.58
CA GLY A 156 -4.27 -6.16 36.01
C GLY A 156 -4.89 -7.47 36.50
N ARG A 157 -4.26 -8.63 36.20
CA ARG A 157 -4.73 -9.96 36.68
C ARG A 157 -4.11 -10.38 38.00
N ILE A 158 -3.10 -9.68 38.50
CA ILE A 158 -2.39 -10.02 39.75
C ILE A 158 -3.02 -9.30 40.96
N THR A 159 -3.96 -8.40 40.73
CA THR A 159 -4.66 -7.60 41.75
C THR A 159 -6.07 -8.06 42.08
N GLU A 160 -6.51 -9.23 41.65
CA GLU A 160 -7.69 -9.96 42.09
C GLU A 160 -7.28 -11.23 42.85
#